data_e09598883fd252adb2e19fa91f37eb95
#
_entry.id   e09598883fd252adb2e19fa91f37eb95
#
_cell.length_a   1.000
_cell.length_b   1.000
_cell.length_c   1.000
_cell.angle_alpha   90.00
_cell.angle_beta   90.00
_cell.angle_gamma   90.00
#
_symmetry.space_group_name_H-M   'P 1'
#
loop_
_entity.id
_entity.type
_entity.pdbx_description
1 polymer ?
#
loop_
_entity_poly.entity_id
_entity_poly.type
_entity_poly.pdbx_seq_one_letter_code
_entity_poly.pdbx_strand_id
1 'polypeptide(L)'
;MQILTVQMNIAGEWRDVALVEFYAPDKGTGGPCVLNYEIEHVTSYFHQFAQTAVSVSLPVDNIPLRSPHWHRFLEDIMPAGSSRDYWVKRLGLQDLPNLERDFQLLKYGTIAPIGNLRIKESVPEKAKRSLPVTFSIADVSELQIDFIEYAQSRGAAAGGASGAGGAAPKLLVRLNAQQDVWIDTFQDDPRNLDQPYLVKFPRGKTTLDGDILRAEYHFYHELTQLGFETISVESMKLIEAERGPSLWLPRFDYGVEAGAMVSYGMESVYAILGEPTAKPLLHADVIRRLLAAFNKKENYGNTRTLLDVEAELEGKSGIEAFVIEWVRRDLLNIAFGNSDNHGRNTSFIKYGNRVQLAPIYDFAPMKADYEMITRTFTWGEGMELGGVYNFPSIAEHLSDLLSPNELMSALNETAARLLGLEQRLRQRGVPESILAHSGIGFATLEARMQQWGLL
;
A
#
# COMPACT_ATOMS: atom_id res chain seq x y z
N MET A 1 -4.68 -15.78 -27.19
CA MET A 1 -3.54 -14.96 -26.73
C MET A 1 -3.90 -13.49 -26.86
N GLN A 2 -3.66 -12.69 -25.82
CA GLN A 2 -3.83 -11.25 -25.80
C GLN A 2 -2.53 -10.62 -25.30
N ILE A 3 -2.22 -9.40 -25.75
CA ILE A 3 -0.99 -8.70 -25.36
C ILE A 3 -1.38 -7.34 -24.78
N LEU A 4 -0.76 -6.95 -23.69
CA LEU A 4 -0.87 -5.61 -23.10
C LEU A 4 0.52 -5.02 -22.90
N THR A 5 0.60 -3.70 -23.02
CA THR A 5 1.83 -2.94 -22.86
C THR A 5 1.88 -2.31 -21.47
N VAL A 6 2.91 -2.65 -20.70
CA VAL A 6 3.19 -2.00 -19.42
C VAL A 6 3.95 -0.72 -19.70
N GLN A 7 3.41 0.41 -19.21
CA GLN A 7 4.10 1.69 -19.16
C GLN A 7 4.60 1.96 -17.75
N MET A 8 5.73 2.64 -17.70
CA MET A 8 6.33 3.14 -16.46
C MET A 8 6.55 4.64 -16.57
N ASN A 9 6.18 5.38 -15.52
CA ASN A 9 6.55 6.78 -15.41
C ASN A 9 8.01 6.88 -14.96
N ILE A 10 8.86 7.41 -15.82
CA ILE A 10 10.29 7.63 -15.57
C ILE A 10 10.55 9.12 -15.74
N ALA A 11 10.93 9.80 -14.68
CA ALA A 11 11.21 11.24 -14.68
C ALA A 11 10.03 12.09 -15.21
N GLY A 12 8.79 11.68 -14.93
CA GLY A 12 7.57 12.38 -15.37
C GLY A 12 7.06 11.99 -16.77
N GLU A 13 7.75 11.11 -17.47
CA GLU A 13 7.36 10.63 -18.80
C GLU A 13 6.89 9.16 -18.74
N TRP A 14 5.75 8.87 -19.38
CA TRP A 14 5.29 7.50 -19.53
C TRP A 14 5.97 6.83 -20.72
N ARG A 15 6.73 5.76 -20.44
CA ARG A 15 7.48 4.99 -21.43
C ARG A 15 6.98 3.54 -21.47
N ASP A 16 6.91 2.97 -22.65
CA ASP A 16 6.66 1.55 -22.83
C ASP A 16 7.90 0.78 -22.34
N VAL A 17 7.70 -0.13 -21.36
CA VAL A 17 8.83 -0.83 -20.72
C VAL A 17 8.77 -2.34 -20.86
N ALA A 18 7.57 -2.90 -21.01
CA ALA A 18 7.41 -4.34 -21.20
C ALA A 18 6.11 -4.68 -21.91
N LEU A 19 6.11 -5.83 -22.59
CA LEU A 19 4.92 -6.48 -23.13
C LEU A 19 4.57 -7.69 -22.25
N VAL A 20 3.30 -7.86 -21.97
CA VAL A 20 2.78 -9.04 -21.26
C VAL A 20 1.83 -9.81 -22.17
N GLU A 21 2.20 -11.05 -22.48
CA GLU A 21 1.40 -11.98 -23.27
C GLU A 21 0.54 -12.85 -22.34
N PHE A 22 -0.77 -12.82 -22.52
CA PHE A 22 -1.74 -13.60 -21.76
C PHE A 22 -2.26 -14.75 -22.63
N TYR A 23 -1.99 -15.99 -22.24
CA TYR A 23 -2.36 -17.18 -23.02
C TYR A 23 -3.78 -17.68 -22.71
N ALA A 24 -4.30 -17.40 -21.52
CA ALA A 24 -5.65 -17.72 -21.08
C ALA A 24 -6.26 -16.55 -20.29
N PRO A 25 -6.62 -15.43 -20.97
CA PRO A 25 -7.15 -14.23 -20.31
C PRO A 25 -8.48 -14.47 -19.58
N ASP A 26 -9.24 -15.47 -19.96
CA ASP A 26 -10.47 -15.95 -19.33
C ASP A 26 -10.24 -16.58 -17.95
N LYS A 27 -9.02 -17.02 -17.65
CA LYS A 27 -8.62 -17.53 -16.33
C LYS A 27 -8.18 -16.42 -15.37
N GLY A 28 -8.25 -15.16 -15.78
CA GLY A 28 -7.85 -14.01 -14.97
C GLY A 28 -6.45 -14.17 -14.39
N THR A 29 -6.28 -13.74 -13.15
CA THR A 29 -4.99 -13.78 -12.44
C THR A 29 -4.38 -15.19 -12.28
N GLY A 30 -5.16 -16.24 -12.47
CA GLY A 30 -4.70 -17.65 -12.48
C GLY A 30 -4.18 -18.14 -13.84
N GLY A 31 -4.32 -17.34 -14.91
CA GLY A 31 -3.90 -17.73 -16.25
C GLY A 31 -2.40 -17.53 -16.49
N PRO A 32 -1.74 -18.37 -17.36
CA PRO A 32 -0.33 -18.23 -17.66
C PRO A 32 -0.03 -16.96 -18.46
N CYS A 33 1.12 -16.35 -18.17
CA CYS A 33 1.62 -15.20 -18.91
C CYS A 33 3.13 -15.23 -19.14
N VAL A 34 3.58 -14.40 -20.07
CA VAL A 34 5.00 -14.14 -20.34
C VAL A 34 5.22 -12.64 -20.38
N LEU A 35 6.19 -12.14 -19.63
CA LEU A 35 6.63 -10.76 -19.68
C LEU A 35 7.92 -10.66 -20.46
N ASN A 36 7.97 -9.73 -21.41
CA ASN A 36 9.15 -9.39 -22.19
C ASN A 36 9.43 -7.90 -22.00
N TYR A 37 10.58 -7.54 -21.48
CA TYR A 37 10.99 -6.13 -21.46
C TYR A 37 11.29 -5.63 -22.86
N GLU A 38 10.98 -4.35 -23.11
CA GLU A 38 11.31 -3.68 -24.37
C GLU A 38 12.83 -3.53 -24.50
N ILE A 39 13.35 -3.74 -25.72
CA ILE A 39 14.81 -3.77 -25.96
C ILE A 39 15.51 -2.45 -25.61
N GLU A 40 14.86 -1.32 -25.85
CA GLU A 40 15.40 -0.01 -25.49
C GLU A 40 15.48 0.16 -23.96
N HIS A 41 14.48 -0.37 -23.24
CA HIS A 41 14.47 -0.38 -21.80
C HIS A 41 15.55 -1.29 -21.23
N VAL A 42 15.71 -2.51 -21.79
CA VAL A 42 16.78 -3.43 -21.41
C VAL A 42 18.15 -2.80 -21.64
N THR A 43 18.37 -2.16 -22.80
CA THR A 43 19.64 -1.51 -23.10
C THR A 43 20.00 -0.41 -22.10
N SER A 44 18.99 0.31 -21.59
CA SER A 44 19.19 1.44 -20.66
C SER A 44 19.35 0.99 -19.21
N TYR A 45 18.70 -0.13 -18.78
CA TYR A 45 18.52 -0.49 -17.40
C TYR A 45 18.82 -1.97 -17.09
N PHE A 46 19.67 -2.60 -17.89
CA PHE A 46 19.99 -4.02 -17.76
C PHE A 46 20.39 -4.40 -16.32
N HIS A 47 19.82 -5.48 -15.83
CA HIS A 47 20.00 -6.02 -14.46
C HIS A 47 19.56 -5.10 -13.31
N GLN A 48 18.84 -4.01 -13.56
CA GLN A 48 18.24 -3.23 -12.49
C GLN A 48 16.95 -3.87 -11.98
N PHE A 49 16.64 -3.69 -10.69
CA PHE A 49 15.42 -4.21 -10.04
C PHE A 49 14.74 -3.21 -9.09
N ALA A 50 15.16 -1.95 -9.08
CA ALA A 50 14.51 -0.88 -8.31
C ALA A 50 13.42 -0.17 -9.13
N GLN A 51 13.45 1.15 -9.19
CA GLN A 51 12.41 1.97 -9.83
C GLN A 51 12.18 1.64 -11.31
N THR A 52 13.19 1.15 -12.02
CA THR A 52 13.12 0.85 -13.46
C THR A 52 12.66 -0.57 -13.78
N ALA A 53 12.51 -1.44 -12.78
CA ALA A 53 11.92 -2.77 -12.96
C ALA A 53 10.43 -2.78 -12.59
N VAL A 54 9.63 -3.53 -13.35
CA VAL A 54 8.19 -3.69 -13.07
C VAL A 54 7.95 -4.36 -11.71
N SER A 55 8.88 -5.18 -11.25
CA SER A 55 8.87 -5.83 -9.94
C SER A 55 10.29 -6.06 -9.44
N VAL A 56 10.49 -6.02 -8.14
CA VAL A 56 11.76 -6.42 -7.49
C VAL A 56 12.15 -7.85 -7.82
N SER A 57 11.16 -8.72 -7.99
CA SER A 57 11.38 -10.13 -8.34
C SER A 57 11.61 -10.38 -9.83
N LEU A 58 11.44 -9.36 -10.68
CA LEU A 58 11.52 -9.41 -12.14
C LEU A 58 12.50 -8.35 -12.63
N PRO A 59 13.81 -8.53 -12.44
CA PRO A 59 14.82 -7.57 -12.88
C PRO A 59 14.77 -7.35 -14.39
N VAL A 60 15.24 -6.19 -14.83
CA VAL A 60 15.29 -5.86 -16.26
C VAL A 60 16.27 -6.78 -16.98
N ASP A 61 15.75 -7.62 -17.85
CA ASP A 61 16.51 -8.62 -18.60
C ASP A 61 15.94 -8.79 -20.02
N ASN A 62 16.74 -9.35 -20.94
CA ASN A 62 16.30 -9.70 -22.29
C ASN A 62 15.71 -11.13 -22.37
N ILE A 63 15.67 -11.86 -21.27
CA ILE A 63 15.10 -13.21 -21.19
C ILE A 63 13.60 -13.13 -20.91
N PRO A 64 12.74 -13.84 -21.70
CA PRO A 64 11.31 -13.91 -21.43
C PRO A 64 11.00 -14.49 -20.04
N LEU A 65 10.28 -13.74 -19.22
CA LEU A 65 9.90 -14.12 -17.87
C LEU A 65 8.55 -14.84 -17.90
N ARG A 66 8.57 -16.18 -17.81
CA ARG A 66 7.40 -17.05 -17.90
C ARG A 66 6.81 -17.31 -16.52
N SER A 67 5.48 -17.29 -16.41
CA SER A 67 4.77 -17.62 -15.19
C SER A 67 3.54 -18.49 -15.47
N PRO A 68 3.22 -19.48 -14.63
CA PRO A 68 1.98 -20.26 -14.73
C PRO A 68 0.72 -19.47 -14.33
N HIS A 69 0.87 -18.30 -13.76
CA HIS A 69 -0.17 -17.33 -13.39
C HIS A 69 0.31 -15.93 -13.75
N TRP A 70 -0.56 -14.94 -13.65
CA TRP A 70 -0.13 -13.55 -13.88
C TRP A 70 0.97 -13.15 -12.90
N HIS A 71 1.94 -12.36 -13.37
CA HIS A 71 2.90 -11.70 -12.50
C HIS A 71 2.15 -10.77 -11.53
N ARG A 72 2.37 -10.93 -10.23
CA ARG A 72 1.52 -10.34 -9.19
C ARG A 72 1.57 -8.82 -9.09
N PHE A 73 2.60 -8.15 -9.61
CA PHE A 73 2.61 -6.69 -9.70
C PHE A 73 1.43 -6.14 -10.51
N LEU A 74 0.87 -6.92 -11.44
CA LEU A 74 -0.33 -6.54 -12.19
C LEU A 74 -1.57 -6.44 -11.29
N GLU A 75 -1.63 -7.22 -10.22
CA GLU A 75 -2.71 -7.13 -9.23
C GLU A 75 -2.63 -5.84 -8.40
N ASP A 76 -1.42 -5.29 -8.20
CA ASP A 76 -1.24 -4.04 -7.45
C ASP A 76 -1.77 -2.82 -8.20
N ILE A 77 -1.74 -2.84 -9.53
CA ILE A 77 -2.25 -1.74 -10.36
C ILE A 77 -3.72 -1.90 -10.78
N MET A 78 -4.31 -3.08 -10.58
CA MET A 78 -5.71 -3.34 -10.94
C MET A 78 -6.69 -2.64 -9.98
N PRO A 79 -7.85 -2.20 -10.49
CA PRO A 79 -8.93 -1.74 -9.63
C PRO A 79 -9.33 -2.80 -8.58
N ALA A 80 -9.44 -2.40 -7.32
CA ALA A 80 -9.86 -3.25 -6.20
C ALA A 80 -10.98 -2.57 -5.38
N GLY A 81 -11.70 -3.34 -4.53
CA GLY A 81 -12.78 -2.82 -3.69
C GLY A 81 -13.82 -2.03 -4.49
N SER A 82 -14.24 -0.89 -3.98
CA SER A 82 -15.25 -0.02 -4.61
C SER A 82 -14.89 0.44 -6.03
N SER A 83 -13.59 0.61 -6.32
CA SER A 83 -13.13 0.93 -7.68
C SER A 83 -13.36 -0.23 -8.65
N ARG A 84 -13.17 -1.49 -8.21
CA ARG A 84 -13.47 -2.68 -9.02
C ARG A 84 -14.95 -2.73 -9.37
N ASP A 85 -15.82 -2.52 -8.39
CA ASP A 85 -17.29 -2.54 -8.59
C ASP A 85 -17.73 -1.46 -9.60
N TYR A 86 -17.16 -0.27 -9.50
CA TYR A 86 -17.38 0.80 -10.46
C TYR A 86 -17.00 0.37 -11.89
N TRP A 87 -15.76 -0.13 -12.08
CA TRP A 87 -15.28 -0.52 -13.41
C TRP A 87 -16.02 -1.72 -13.99
N VAL A 88 -16.40 -2.70 -13.16
CA VAL A 88 -17.27 -3.82 -13.56
C VAL A 88 -18.59 -3.31 -14.13
N LYS A 89 -19.24 -2.36 -13.43
CA LYS A 89 -20.47 -1.75 -13.88
C LYS A 89 -20.29 -0.92 -15.15
N ARG A 90 -19.25 -0.08 -15.20
CA ARG A 90 -18.94 0.80 -16.33
C ARG A 90 -18.66 0.02 -17.62
N LEU A 91 -17.98 -1.09 -17.52
CA LEU A 91 -17.60 -1.94 -18.65
C LEU A 91 -18.67 -2.99 -19.01
N GLY A 92 -19.78 -3.04 -18.28
CA GLY A 92 -20.85 -4.02 -18.52
C GLY A 92 -20.44 -5.46 -18.26
N LEU A 93 -19.60 -5.69 -17.24
CA LEU A 93 -19.02 -7.01 -16.94
C LEU A 93 -19.75 -7.77 -15.82
N GLN A 94 -20.95 -7.30 -15.39
CA GLN A 94 -21.64 -7.84 -14.22
C GLN A 94 -22.00 -9.32 -14.39
N ASP A 95 -22.30 -9.74 -15.59
CA ASP A 95 -22.72 -11.11 -15.90
C ASP A 95 -21.55 -12.08 -16.12
N LEU A 96 -20.31 -11.58 -16.16
CA LEU A 96 -19.13 -12.43 -16.30
C LEU A 96 -18.66 -12.97 -14.93
N PRO A 97 -18.10 -14.18 -14.87
CA PRO A 97 -17.38 -14.68 -13.70
C PRO A 97 -16.24 -13.76 -13.28
N ASN A 98 -15.93 -13.72 -11.99
CA ASN A 98 -14.91 -12.80 -11.44
C ASN A 98 -13.56 -12.88 -12.16
N LEU A 99 -13.08 -14.08 -12.46
CA LEU A 99 -11.79 -14.28 -13.15
C LEU A 99 -11.81 -13.76 -14.60
N GLU A 100 -12.93 -13.90 -15.31
CA GLU A 100 -13.05 -13.40 -16.68
C GLU A 100 -13.07 -11.86 -16.74
N ARG A 101 -13.48 -11.19 -15.66
CA ARG A 101 -13.45 -9.73 -15.54
C ARG A 101 -12.02 -9.18 -15.43
N ASP A 102 -11.09 -9.93 -14.83
CA ASP A 102 -9.75 -9.44 -14.47
C ASP A 102 -9.01 -8.86 -15.67
N PHE A 103 -9.02 -9.56 -16.81
CA PHE A 103 -8.33 -9.07 -18.01
C PHE A 103 -8.90 -7.74 -18.53
N GLN A 104 -10.22 -7.57 -18.49
CA GLN A 104 -10.88 -6.33 -18.90
C GLN A 104 -10.58 -5.19 -17.92
N LEU A 105 -10.57 -5.50 -16.62
CA LEU A 105 -10.23 -4.54 -15.58
C LEU A 105 -8.76 -4.10 -15.67
N LEU A 106 -7.85 -5.03 -15.93
CA LEU A 106 -6.45 -4.70 -16.17
C LEU A 106 -6.31 -3.80 -17.40
N LYS A 107 -6.95 -4.17 -18.50
CA LYS A 107 -6.85 -3.48 -19.79
C LYS A 107 -7.42 -2.06 -19.76
N TYR A 108 -8.52 -1.82 -19.04
CA TYR A 108 -9.26 -0.56 -19.13
C TYR A 108 -9.32 0.25 -17.83
N GLY A 109 -9.04 -0.37 -16.69
CA GLY A 109 -9.20 0.25 -15.37
C GLY A 109 -7.93 0.80 -14.74
N THR A 110 -6.79 0.78 -15.43
CA THR A 110 -5.47 1.12 -14.86
C THR A 110 -4.89 2.43 -15.40
N ILE A 111 -5.74 3.41 -15.70
CA ILE A 111 -5.31 4.68 -16.32
C ILE A 111 -4.46 5.54 -15.37
N ALA A 112 -4.80 5.57 -14.09
CA ALA A 112 -4.13 6.38 -13.06
C ALA A 112 -3.97 5.59 -11.75
N PRO A 113 -3.13 4.53 -11.74
CA PRO A 113 -2.91 3.72 -10.54
C PRO A 113 -2.04 4.46 -9.51
N ILE A 114 -1.87 3.84 -8.35
CA ILE A 114 -0.84 4.22 -7.38
C ILE A 114 0.51 3.68 -7.86
N GLY A 115 1.58 4.40 -7.56
CA GLY A 115 2.92 4.07 -8.03
C GLY A 115 3.21 4.61 -9.44
N ASN A 116 4.16 4.00 -10.12
CA ASN A 116 4.68 4.47 -11.40
C ASN A 116 4.37 3.55 -12.60
N LEU A 117 3.47 2.58 -12.45
CA LEU A 117 3.10 1.62 -13.51
C LEU A 117 1.66 1.82 -13.98
N ARG A 118 1.40 1.62 -15.27
CA ARG A 118 0.03 1.50 -15.82
C ARG A 118 0.03 0.62 -17.07
N ILE A 119 -1.17 0.28 -17.54
CA ILE A 119 -1.34 -0.38 -18.84
C ILE A 119 -1.65 0.68 -19.90
N LYS A 120 -0.87 0.68 -20.99
CA LYS A 120 -1.00 1.65 -22.11
C LYS A 120 -2.40 1.65 -22.71
N GLU A 121 -2.99 0.47 -22.87
CA GLU A 121 -4.31 0.26 -23.47
C GLU A 121 -5.44 0.81 -22.60
N SER A 122 -5.18 1.13 -21.33
CA SER A 122 -6.15 1.84 -20.47
C SER A 122 -6.27 3.33 -20.82
N VAL A 123 -5.27 3.90 -21.51
CA VAL A 123 -5.25 5.31 -21.88
C VAL A 123 -5.98 5.49 -23.21
N PRO A 124 -7.05 6.33 -23.28
CA PRO A 124 -7.78 6.55 -24.51
C PRO A 124 -6.88 7.14 -25.61
N GLU A 125 -6.89 6.54 -26.81
CA GLU A 125 -6.08 7.00 -27.98
C GLU A 125 -6.32 8.46 -28.34
N LYS A 126 -7.55 8.97 -28.17
CA LYS A 126 -7.95 10.34 -28.44
C LYS A 126 -8.27 11.12 -27.17
N ALA A 127 -7.44 10.96 -26.14
CA ALA A 127 -7.62 11.75 -24.93
C ALA A 127 -7.51 13.24 -25.25
N LYS A 128 -8.62 13.94 -25.38
CA LYS A 128 -8.64 15.39 -25.44
C LYS A 128 -8.13 15.90 -24.10
N ARG A 129 -6.94 16.46 -24.08
CA ARG A 129 -6.45 17.24 -22.94
C ARG A 129 -7.29 18.52 -22.87
N SER A 130 -8.41 18.44 -22.17
CA SER A 130 -9.16 19.61 -21.74
C SER A 130 -8.52 20.16 -20.47
N LEU A 131 -8.64 21.46 -20.24
CA LEU A 131 -8.31 22.02 -18.93
C LEU A 131 -9.04 21.23 -17.84
N PRO A 132 -8.38 20.92 -16.73
CA PRO A 132 -9.02 20.19 -15.63
C PRO A 132 -10.21 21.01 -15.09
N VAL A 133 -11.29 20.33 -14.82
CA VAL A 133 -12.40 20.91 -14.06
C VAL A 133 -11.97 20.93 -12.60
N THR A 134 -12.15 22.06 -11.93
CA THR A 134 -11.82 22.24 -10.51
C THR A 134 -13.10 22.19 -9.66
N PHE A 135 -12.94 21.69 -8.45
CA PHE A 135 -13.97 21.54 -7.43
C PHE A 135 -13.46 22.13 -6.11
N SER A 136 -14.37 22.54 -5.25
CA SER A 136 -13.98 22.90 -3.89
C SER A 136 -13.72 21.65 -3.01
N ILE A 137 -12.98 21.81 -1.93
CA ILE A 137 -12.83 20.76 -0.92
C ILE A 137 -14.21 20.32 -0.38
N ALA A 138 -15.17 21.25 -0.26
CA ALA A 138 -16.53 20.95 0.18
C ALA A 138 -17.27 20.04 -0.81
N ASP A 139 -17.18 20.29 -2.13
CA ASP A 139 -17.81 19.45 -3.14
C ASP A 139 -17.31 18.00 -3.06
N VAL A 140 -16.00 17.84 -2.81
CA VAL A 140 -15.38 16.52 -2.63
C VAL A 140 -15.82 15.86 -1.33
N SER A 141 -15.78 16.60 -0.20
CA SER A 141 -16.10 16.05 1.12
C SER A 141 -17.58 15.68 1.25
N GLU A 142 -18.46 16.42 0.60
CA GLU A 142 -19.90 16.11 0.54
C GLU A 142 -20.23 15.04 -0.52
N LEU A 143 -19.26 14.56 -1.27
CA LEU A 143 -19.45 13.62 -2.37
C LEU A 143 -20.56 14.09 -3.34
N GLN A 144 -20.45 15.33 -3.80
CA GLN A 144 -21.40 15.87 -4.78
C GLN A 144 -21.45 14.98 -6.01
N ILE A 145 -22.65 14.75 -6.55
CA ILE A 145 -22.88 13.80 -7.64
C ILE A 145 -22.02 14.14 -8.84
N ASP A 146 -22.00 15.42 -9.23
CA ASP A 146 -21.22 15.90 -10.38
C ASP A 146 -19.73 15.64 -10.23
N PHE A 147 -19.19 15.81 -8.99
CA PHE A 147 -17.82 15.49 -8.68
C PHE A 147 -17.54 14.00 -8.78
N ILE A 148 -18.40 13.14 -8.21
CA ILE A 148 -18.22 11.68 -8.23
C ILE A 148 -18.22 11.18 -9.67
N GLU A 149 -19.20 11.56 -10.48
CA GLU A 149 -19.30 11.14 -11.87
C GLU A 149 -18.08 11.61 -12.68
N TYR A 150 -17.66 12.85 -12.48
CA TYR A 150 -16.45 13.38 -13.10
C TYR A 150 -15.20 12.61 -12.69
N ALA A 151 -14.98 12.42 -11.37
CA ALA A 151 -13.82 11.75 -10.83
C ALA A 151 -13.71 10.29 -11.33
N GLN A 152 -14.82 9.58 -11.34
CA GLN A 152 -14.90 8.23 -11.85
C GLN A 152 -14.62 8.17 -13.35
N SER A 153 -15.19 9.10 -14.14
CA SER A 153 -14.96 9.18 -15.59
C SER A 153 -13.48 9.42 -15.92
N ARG A 154 -12.72 10.02 -15.00
CA ARG A 154 -11.29 10.34 -15.14
C ARG A 154 -10.37 9.28 -14.54
N GLY A 155 -10.92 8.18 -13.98
CA GLY A 155 -10.11 7.13 -13.39
C GLY A 155 -9.55 7.47 -12.01
N ALA A 156 -10.12 8.48 -11.32
CA ALA A 156 -9.64 8.91 -10.00
C ALA A 156 -9.94 7.92 -8.87
N ALA A 157 -10.83 6.95 -9.11
CA ALA A 157 -11.07 5.89 -8.13
C ALA A 157 -9.80 5.04 -7.99
N ALA A 158 -9.24 5.00 -6.78
CA ALA A 158 -8.00 4.30 -6.52
C ALA A 158 -8.14 2.80 -6.77
N GLY A 159 -7.27 2.26 -7.63
CA GLY A 159 -7.11 0.83 -7.84
C GLY A 159 -5.98 0.26 -6.99
N GLY A 160 -6.06 -1.02 -6.72
CA GLY A 160 -4.93 -1.88 -6.34
C GLY A 160 -4.27 -1.72 -4.98
N ALA A 161 -3.89 -0.54 -4.59
CA ALA A 161 -3.02 -0.32 -3.44
C ALA A 161 -3.71 -0.37 -2.08
N SER A 162 -5.02 -0.40 -2.03
CA SER A 162 -5.76 -0.58 -0.80
C SER A 162 -6.33 -1.98 -0.76
N GLY A 163 -5.83 -2.74 0.16
CA GLY A 163 -6.06 -4.14 0.43
C GLY A 163 -7.37 -4.81 0.03
N ALA A 164 -7.29 -6.10 -0.14
CA ALA A 164 -8.45 -6.96 -0.29
C ALA A 164 -9.43 -6.69 0.86
N GLY A 165 -10.67 -6.33 0.56
CA GLY A 165 -11.70 -6.05 1.55
C GLY A 165 -11.98 -4.58 1.82
N GLY A 166 -11.13 -3.64 1.41
CA GLY A 166 -11.39 -2.22 1.60
C GLY A 166 -12.54 -1.71 0.73
N ALA A 167 -13.78 -1.88 1.19
CA ALA A 167 -14.96 -1.36 0.52
C ALA A 167 -15.14 0.16 0.66
N ALA A 168 -14.29 0.81 1.45
CA ALA A 168 -14.30 2.25 1.63
C ALA A 168 -13.99 2.95 0.32
N PRO A 169 -14.84 3.89 -0.15
CA PRO A 169 -14.56 4.69 -1.32
C PRO A 169 -13.27 5.49 -1.15
N LYS A 170 -12.42 5.48 -2.17
CA LYS A 170 -11.15 6.21 -2.19
C LYS A 170 -10.99 6.93 -3.51
N LEU A 171 -10.52 8.17 -3.50
CA LEU A 171 -10.32 8.99 -4.69
C LEU A 171 -8.91 9.55 -4.73
N LEU A 172 -8.30 9.55 -5.91
CA LEU A 172 -7.02 10.21 -6.15
C LEU A 172 -7.27 11.59 -6.73
N VAL A 173 -6.79 12.62 -6.04
CA VAL A 173 -7.00 14.01 -6.43
C VAL A 173 -5.70 14.81 -6.31
N ARG A 174 -5.67 15.99 -6.90
CA ARG A 174 -4.66 17.00 -6.65
C ARG A 174 -5.29 18.23 -5.99
N LEU A 175 -4.54 18.88 -5.14
CA LEU A 175 -4.91 20.11 -4.46
C LEU A 175 -3.91 21.21 -4.86
N ASN A 176 -4.41 22.29 -5.47
CA ASN A 176 -3.57 23.42 -5.87
C ASN A 176 -3.35 24.41 -4.71
N ALA A 177 -2.52 25.43 -4.94
CA ALA A 177 -2.23 26.45 -3.95
C ALA A 177 -3.47 27.31 -3.55
N GLN A 178 -4.48 27.38 -4.41
CA GLN A 178 -5.75 28.08 -4.17
C GLN A 178 -6.76 27.22 -3.40
N GLN A 179 -6.39 25.99 -3.02
CA GLN A 179 -7.25 24.98 -2.38
C GLN A 179 -8.36 24.46 -3.30
N ASP A 180 -8.17 24.55 -4.62
CA ASP A 180 -9.05 23.87 -5.58
C ASP A 180 -8.59 22.42 -5.80
N VAL A 181 -9.55 21.53 -5.94
CA VAL A 181 -9.35 20.09 -6.17
C VAL A 181 -9.56 19.78 -7.64
N TRP A 182 -8.68 18.99 -8.22
CA TRP A 182 -8.80 18.52 -9.59
C TRP A 182 -8.29 17.07 -9.77
N ILE A 183 -8.62 16.45 -10.91
CA ILE A 183 -8.26 15.05 -11.18
C ILE A 183 -7.16 15.02 -12.24
N ASP A 184 -6.00 14.49 -11.85
CA ASP A 184 -4.86 14.28 -12.72
C ASP A 184 -4.95 12.91 -13.42
N THR A 185 -5.75 12.85 -14.48
CA THR A 185 -6.04 11.58 -15.18
C THR A 185 -4.81 10.96 -15.81
N PHE A 186 -3.92 11.77 -16.41
CA PHE A 186 -2.83 11.23 -17.20
C PHE A 186 -1.50 11.17 -16.44
N GLN A 187 -1.36 11.95 -15.37
CA GLN A 187 -0.15 12.00 -14.53
C GLN A 187 1.11 12.23 -15.37
N ASP A 188 1.06 13.14 -16.34
CA ASP A 188 2.08 13.29 -17.37
C ASP A 188 2.68 14.71 -17.48
N ASP A 189 2.34 15.63 -16.57
CA ASP A 189 3.02 16.95 -16.48
C ASP A 189 3.88 17.04 -15.20
N PRO A 190 5.18 16.75 -15.30
CA PRO A 190 6.07 16.81 -14.13
C PRO A 190 6.29 18.21 -13.59
N ARG A 191 5.92 19.26 -14.35
CA ARG A 191 6.04 20.67 -13.89
C ARG A 191 4.90 21.05 -12.96
N ASN A 192 3.81 20.27 -12.94
CA ASN A 192 2.72 20.51 -12.01
C ASN A 192 3.09 20.00 -10.63
N LEU A 193 3.26 20.93 -9.67
CA LEU A 193 3.65 20.65 -8.29
C LEU A 193 2.45 20.66 -7.33
N ASP A 194 1.21 20.67 -7.82
CA ASP A 194 0.03 20.55 -6.98
C ASP A 194 0.07 19.26 -6.16
N GLN A 195 -0.28 19.36 -4.88
CA GLN A 195 -0.14 18.27 -3.91
C GLN A 195 -1.05 17.09 -4.26
N PRO A 196 -0.52 15.88 -4.46
CA PRO A 196 -1.32 14.69 -4.69
C PRO A 196 -1.88 14.14 -3.37
N TYR A 197 -3.18 13.80 -3.36
CA TYR A 197 -3.88 13.22 -2.22
C TYR A 197 -4.60 11.92 -2.60
N LEU A 198 -4.68 11.03 -1.61
CA LEU A 198 -5.68 9.99 -1.56
C LEU A 198 -6.73 10.41 -0.54
N VAL A 199 -7.99 10.55 -0.97
CA VAL A 199 -9.11 10.90 -0.09
C VAL A 199 -9.91 9.65 0.21
N LYS A 200 -10.05 9.33 1.51
CA LYS A 200 -10.86 8.22 2.01
C LYS A 200 -12.18 8.72 2.56
N PHE A 201 -13.23 7.92 2.39
CA PHE A 201 -14.55 8.13 2.98
C PHE A 201 -14.93 6.94 3.85
N PRO A 202 -15.91 7.08 4.77
CA PRO A 202 -16.40 5.97 5.56
C PRO A 202 -16.86 4.80 4.66
N ARG A 203 -16.60 3.59 5.10
CA ARG A 203 -17.00 2.38 4.37
C ARG A 203 -18.52 2.21 4.26
N GLY A 204 -19.21 2.53 5.34
CA GLY A 204 -20.66 2.47 5.46
C GLY A 204 -21.25 3.80 5.88
N LYS A 205 -22.46 3.73 6.45
CA LYS A 205 -23.25 4.90 6.85
C LYS A 205 -23.47 5.00 8.36
N THR A 206 -22.85 4.09 9.13
CA THR A 206 -22.98 4.11 10.59
C THR A 206 -22.03 5.13 11.20
N THR A 207 -22.32 5.58 12.40
CA THR A 207 -21.41 6.44 13.17
C THR A 207 -20.05 5.76 13.35
N LEU A 208 -20.04 4.46 13.58
CA LEU A 208 -18.81 3.68 13.77
C LEU A 208 -17.91 3.69 12.52
N ASP A 209 -18.47 3.62 11.31
CA ASP A 209 -17.70 3.72 10.07
C ASP A 209 -16.95 5.08 10.00
N GLY A 210 -17.61 6.17 10.41
CA GLY A 210 -16.99 7.49 10.50
C GLY A 210 -15.94 7.55 11.61
N ASP A 211 -16.20 6.91 12.75
CA ASP A 211 -15.29 6.91 13.91
C ASP A 211 -14.01 6.11 13.63
N ILE A 212 -14.09 5.03 12.84
CA ILE A 212 -12.91 4.29 12.36
C ILE A 212 -12.01 5.23 11.54
N LEU A 213 -12.59 6.03 10.63
CA LEU A 213 -11.83 6.95 9.80
C LEU A 213 -11.23 8.12 10.61
N ARG A 214 -11.96 8.66 11.61
CA ARG A 214 -11.45 9.67 12.56
C ARG A 214 -10.28 9.11 13.37
N ALA A 215 -10.42 7.86 13.83
CA ALA A 215 -9.35 7.21 14.57
C ALA A 215 -8.10 7.00 13.72
N GLU A 216 -8.23 6.60 12.43
CA GLU A 216 -7.12 6.46 11.49
C GLU A 216 -6.30 7.76 11.40
N TYR A 217 -6.96 8.94 11.29
CA TYR A 217 -6.30 10.24 11.31
C TYR A 217 -5.44 10.43 12.55
N HIS A 218 -6.02 10.20 13.73
CA HIS A 218 -5.31 10.38 15.00
C HIS A 218 -4.19 9.35 15.21
N PHE A 219 -4.35 8.15 14.66
CA PHE A 219 -3.33 7.09 14.74
C PHE A 219 -2.07 7.47 13.98
N TYR A 220 -2.15 8.09 12.80
CA TYR A 220 -0.97 8.58 12.10
C TYR A 220 -0.22 9.65 12.92
N HIS A 221 -0.92 10.57 13.56
CA HIS A 221 -0.30 11.54 14.45
C HIS A 221 0.37 10.90 15.67
N GLU A 222 -0.23 9.86 16.23
CA GLU A 222 0.37 9.14 17.35
C GLU A 222 1.59 8.33 16.92
N LEU A 223 1.53 7.63 15.77
CA LEU A 223 2.67 6.91 15.22
C LEU A 223 3.87 7.82 14.95
N THR A 224 3.62 9.00 14.39
CA THR A 224 4.68 10.02 14.17
C THR A 224 5.31 10.44 15.50
N GLN A 225 4.49 10.67 16.54
CA GLN A 225 5.00 11.01 17.88
C GLN A 225 5.79 9.87 18.53
N LEU A 226 5.43 8.62 18.24
CA LEU A 226 6.15 7.42 18.66
C LEU A 226 7.45 7.20 17.87
N GLY A 227 7.73 8.01 16.84
CA GLY A 227 8.95 7.96 16.03
C GLY A 227 8.90 6.94 14.88
N PHE A 228 7.69 6.52 14.46
CA PHE A 228 7.54 5.63 13.30
C PHE A 228 7.33 6.42 12.01
N GLU A 229 7.90 5.93 10.92
CA GLU A 229 7.68 6.47 9.60
C GLU A 229 6.28 6.11 9.10
N THR A 230 5.46 7.13 8.85
CA THR A 230 4.08 7.01 8.40
C THR A 230 3.78 8.06 7.33
N ILE A 231 2.57 8.02 6.74
CA ILE A 231 2.10 9.09 5.85
C ILE A 231 2.30 10.44 6.57
N SER A 232 2.85 11.44 5.85
CA SER A 232 3.12 12.76 6.43
C SER A 232 1.86 13.36 7.05
N VAL A 233 1.95 13.73 8.32
CA VAL A 233 0.84 14.35 9.06
C VAL A 233 0.74 15.86 8.86
N GLU A 234 1.78 16.51 8.31
CA GLU A 234 1.85 17.97 8.18
C GLU A 234 0.77 18.52 7.23
N SER A 235 0.50 17.82 6.13
CA SER A 235 -0.53 18.21 5.15
C SER A 235 -1.78 17.32 5.18
N MET A 236 -1.84 16.35 6.11
CA MET A 236 -3.01 15.50 6.30
C MET A 236 -4.20 16.30 6.80
N LYS A 237 -5.41 15.99 6.31
CA LYS A 237 -6.64 16.70 6.72
C LYS A 237 -7.71 15.67 7.09
N LEU A 238 -8.46 15.99 8.16
CA LEU A 238 -9.73 15.36 8.50
C LEU A 238 -10.82 16.42 8.34
N ILE A 239 -11.76 16.22 7.44
CA ILE A 239 -12.80 17.19 7.13
C ILE A 239 -14.16 16.57 7.45
N GLU A 240 -14.87 17.21 8.35
CA GLU A 240 -16.23 16.82 8.71
C GLU A 240 -17.23 17.41 7.71
N ALA A 241 -18.18 16.61 7.26
CA ALA A 241 -19.24 16.97 6.35
C ALA A 241 -20.57 16.35 6.77
N GLU A 242 -21.69 16.75 6.17
CA GLU A 242 -23.02 16.19 6.54
C GLU A 242 -23.11 14.68 6.36
N ARG A 243 -22.42 14.13 5.34
CA ARG A 243 -22.39 12.69 5.07
C ARG A 243 -21.38 11.91 5.88
N GLY A 244 -20.61 12.59 6.74
CA GLY A 244 -19.55 12.01 7.56
C GLY A 244 -18.17 12.61 7.25
N PRO A 245 -17.12 12.11 7.91
CA PRO A 245 -15.76 12.61 7.72
C PRO A 245 -15.17 12.19 6.37
N SER A 246 -14.23 12.98 5.85
CA SER A 246 -13.31 12.57 4.80
C SER A 246 -11.87 12.73 5.30
N LEU A 247 -11.03 11.73 5.03
CA LEU A 247 -9.62 11.70 5.41
C LEU A 247 -8.75 11.91 4.16
N TRP A 248 -8.01 13.01 4.15
CA TRP A 248 -7.15 13.45 3.07
C TRP A 248 -5.70 13.10 3.40
N LEU A 249 -5.18 12.11 2.73
CA LEU A 249 -3.83 11.56 2.94
C LEU A 249 -2.91 12.07 1.83
N PRO A 250 -1.85 12.83 2.13
CA PRO A 250 -0.84 13.16 1.12
C PRO A 250 -0.22 11.87 0.58
N ARG A 251 -0.09 11.76 -0.73
CA ARG A 251 0.50 10.58 -1.37
C ARG A 251 2.01 10.60 -1.17
N PHE A 252 2.55 9.49 -0.70
CA PHE A 252 3.98 9.27 -0.47
C PHE A 252 4.68 8.61 -1.66
N ASP A 253 3.91 8.13 -2.65
CA ASP A 253 4.44 7.60 -3.91
C ASP A 253 4.78 8.71 -4.93
N TYR A 254 4.82 9.96 -4.50
CA TYR A 254 5.29 11.11 -5.24
C TYR A 254 6.37 11.87 -4.47
N GLY A 255 7.29 12.46 -5.23
CA GLY A 255 8.30 13.37 -4.70
C GLY A 255 8.63 14.48 -5.69
N VAL A 256 9.40 15.47 -5.24
CA VAL A 256 9.92 16.53 -6.11
C VAL A 256 11.42 16.33 -6.26
N GLU A 257 11.86 16.05 -7.49
CA GLU A 257 13.26 15.89 -7.83
C GLU A 257 13.67 16.90 -8.89
N ALA A 258 14.73 17.67 -8.64
CA ALA A 258 15.19 18.72 -9.53
C ALA A 258 14.10 19.72 -9.98
N GLY A 259 13.10 19.98 -9.11
CA GLY A 259 11.98 20.89 -9.40
C GLY A 259 10.85 20.29 -10.25
N ALA A 260 10.88 18.99 -10.48
CA ALA A 260 9.83 18.26 -11.18
C ALA A 260 9.14 17.25 -10.24
N MET A 261 7.84 17.05 -10.43
CA MET A 261 7.08 16.02 -9.76
C MET A 261 7.41 14.66 -10.38
N VAL A 262 7.83 13.71 -9.58
CA VAL A 262 8.13 12.33 -10.00
C VAL A 262 7.28 11.33 -9.22
N SER A 263 6.88 10.24 -9.88
CA SER A 263 6.20 9.12 -9.22
C SER A 263 7.19 8.01 -8.91
N TYR A 264 7.08 7.47 -7.70
CA TYR A 264 7.88 6.35 -7.23
C TYR A 264 7.17 5.03 -7.49
N GLY A 265 7.93 3.98 -7.75
CA GLY A 265 7.37 2.63 -7.84
C GLY A 265 6.85 2.18 -6.48
N MET A 266 5.71 1.52 -6.46
CA MET A 266 5.15 0.91 -5.26
C MET A 266 4.82 -0.54 -5.55
N GLU A 267 5.23 -1.44 -4.65
CA GLU A 267 5.04 -2.88 -4.84
C GLU A 267 4.70 -3.57 -3.52
N SER A 268 3.60 -4.32 -3.51
CA SER A 268 3.13 -5.01 -2.32
C SER A 268 3.98 -6.24 -1.98
N VAL A 269 3.95 -6.65 -0.71
CA VAL A 269 4.59 -7.90 -0.27
C VAL A 269 4.07 -9.09 -1.07
N TYR A 270 2.77 -9.16 -1.38
CA TYR A 270 2.22 -10.24 -2.20
C TYR A 270 2.83 -10.24 -3.61
N ALA A 271 3.01 -9.09 -4.23
CA ALA A 271 3.59 -8.98 -5.56
C ALA A 271 5.05 -9.45 -5.57
N ILE A 272 5.88 -8.99 -4.62
CA ILE A 272 7.28 -9.39 -4.50
C ILE A 272 7.42 -10.90 -4.28
N LEU A 273 6.56 -11.48 -3.42
CA LEU A 273 6.60 -12.90 -3.10
C LEU A 273 5.93 -13.82 -4.14
N GLY A 274 5.28 -13.25 -5.16
CA GLY A 274 4.54 -14.00 -6.16
C GLY A 274 3.26 -14.65 -5.65
N GLU A 275 2.71 -14.17 -4.51
CA GLU A 275 1.56 -14.75 -3.84
C GLU A 275 0.25 -14.07 -4.27
N PRO A 276 -0.85 -14.82 -4.38
CA PRO A 276 -2.15 -14.22 -4.66
C PRO A 276 -2.64 -13.38 -3.49
N THR A 277 -3.41 -12.34 -3.81
CA THR A 277 -4.06 -11.48 -2.82
C THR A 277 -4.86 -12.28 -1.80
N ALA A 278 -4.83 -11.84 -0.55
CA ALA A 278 -5.52 -12.44 0.61
C ALA A 278 -5.03 -13.84 1.03
N LYS A 279 -3.89 -14.32 0.51
CA LYS A 279 -3.30 -15.56 0.99
C LYS A 279 -2.81 -15.39 2.45
N PRO A 280 -3.21 -16.25 3.39
CA PRO A 280 -2.62 -16.27 4.71
C PRO A 280 -1.14 -16.67 4.65
N LEU A 281 -0.28 -15.93 5.37
CA LEU A 281 1.17 -16.17 5.41
C LEU A 281 1.68 -16.05 6.85
N LEU A 282 2.75 -16.77 7.15
CA LEU A 282 3.47 -16.61 8.42
C LEU A 282 4.48 -15.47 8.31
N HIS A 283 4.51 -14.55 9.29
CA HIS A 283 5.44 -13.43 9.33
C HIS A 283 6.90 -13.87 9.14
N ALA A 284 7.31 -14.93 9.81
CA ALA A 284 8.68 -15.45 9.72
C ALA A 284 9.05 -15.91 8.30
N ASP A 285 8.12 -16.57 7.60
CA ASP A 285 8.32 -16.97 6.20
C ASP A 285 8.37 -15.76 5.27
N VAL A 286 7.49 -14.78 5.49
CA VAL A 286 7.48 -13.53 4.73
C VAL A 286 8.83 -12.82 4.87
N ILE A 287 9.32 -12.63 6.10
CA ILE A 287 10.61 -11.99 6.38
C ILE A 287 11.73 -12.71 5.60
N ARG A 288 11.86 -14.05 5.77
CA ARG A 288 12.95 -14.81 5.13
C ARG A 288 12.87 -14.78 3.60
N ARG A 289 11.65 -14.86 3.04
CA ARG A 289 11.45 -14.81 1.58
C ARG A 289 11.74 -13.43 1.01
N LEU A 290 11.37 -12.34 1.71
CA LEU A 290 11.72 -10.98 1.31
C LEU A 290 13.24 -10.77 1.35
N LEU A 291 13.90 -11.18 2.44
CA LEU A 291 15.36 -11.12 2.53
C LEU A 291 16.04 -11.90 1.40
N ALA A 292 15.53 -13.09 1.07
CA ALA A 292 16.04 -13.88 -0.06
C ALA A 292 15.80 -13.19 -1.41
N ALA A 293 14.66 -12.51 -1.59
CA ALA A 293 14.37 -11.76 -2.82
C ALA A 293 15.34 -10.56 -3.00
N PHE A 294 15.66 -9.87 -1.90
CA PHE A 294 16.59 -8.74 -1.92
C PHE A 294 18.07 -9.16 -1.97
N ASN A 295 18.42 -10.33 -1.45
CA ASN A 295 19.81 -10.82 -1.40
C ASN A 295 20.32 -11.38 -2.74
N LYS A 296 19.49 -11.46 -3.78
CA LYS A 296 19.92 -11.80 -5.17
C LYS A 296 20.84 -10.76 -5.80
N LYS A 297 21.37 -9.86 -5.00
CA LYS A 297 22.20 -8.72 -5.34
C LYS A 297 23.49 -9.04 -6.11
N GLU A 298 24.10 -10.17 -5.85
CA GLU A 298 25.36 -10.58 -6.53
C GLU A 298 25.22 -10.66 -8.06
N ASN A 299 23.98 -10.70 -8.57
CA ASN A 299 23.70 -10.81 -10.00
C ASN A 299 23.19 -9.51 -10.66
N TYR A 300 22.87 -8.44 -9.91
CA TYR A 300 22.04 -7.34 -10.45
C TYR A 300 22.58 -5.91 -10.24
N GLY A 301 23.87 -5.70 -10.12
CA GLY A 301 24.49 -4.37 -10.21
C GLY A 301 24.30 -3.46 -8.98
N ASN A 302 24.33 -2.14 -9.18
CA ASN A 302 24.43 -1.11 -8.13
C ASN A 302 23.11 -0.74 -7.42
N THR A 303 22.08 -1.58 -7.44
CA THR A 303 20.83 -1.27 -6.74
C THR A 303 21.00 -1.44 -5.22
N ARG A 304 20.65 -0.40 -4.46
CA ARG A 304 20.63 -0.45 -2.99
C ARG A 304 19.27 -0.95 -2.51
N THR A 305 19.30 -2.02 -1.76
CA THR A 305 18.10 -2.55 -1.06
C THR A 305 18.16 -2.17 0.41
N LEU A 306 17.13 -2.53 1.17
CA LEU A 306 17.12 -2.45 2.64
C LEU A 306 18.39 -3.07 3.29
N LEU A 307 18.98 -4.07 2.63
CA LEU A 307 20.17 -4.78 3.12
C LEU A 307 21.45 -3.96 2.96
N ASP A 308 21.41 -2.92 2.10
CA ASP A 308 22.55 -2.05 1.82
C ASP A 308 22.56 -0.77 2.64
N VAL A 309 21.46 -0.44 3.26
CA VAL A 309 21.43 0.60 4.25
C VAL A 309 22.20 0.01 5.45
N GLU A 310 23.50 0.23 5.50
CA GLU A 310 24.19 0.28 6.79
C GLU A 310 23.30 1.20 7.61
N ALA A 311 22.60 0.62 8.58
CA ALA A 311 21.72 1.40 9.40
C ALA A 311 22.61 2.48 10.05
N GLU A 312 22.49 3.73 9.59
CA GLU A 312 23.01 4.90 10.30
C GLU A 312 22.46 4.96 11.72
N LEU A 313 21.54 4.07 12.04
CA LEU A 313 20.91 3.82 13.32
C LEU A 313 21.67 2.71 14.06
N GLU A 314 22.67 3.10 14.86
CA GLU A 314 23.24 2.29 15.94
C GLU A 314 24.10 1.08 15.53
N GLY A 315 24.69 1.04 14.35
CA GLY A 315 25.67 0.01 13.96
C GLY A 315 25.08 -1.37 13.70
N LYS A 316 23.76 -1.46 13.41
CA LYS A 316 23.06 -2.70 13.04
C LYS A 316 23.17 -2.96 11.54
N SER A 317 23.19 -4.24 11.16
CA SER A 317 23.09 -4.59 9.74
C SER A 317 21.70 -4.23 9.17
N GLY A 318 21.59 -4.01 7.86
CA GLY A 318 20.32 -3.75 7.21
C GLY A 318 19.29 -4.86 7.44
N ILE A 319 19.73 -6.13 7.58
CA ILE A 319 18.85 -7.28 7.90
C ILE A 319 18.25 -7.12 9.30
N GLU A 320 19.07 -6.84 10.30
CA GLU A 320 18.63 -6.68 11.69
C GLU A 320 17.65 -5.51 11.82
N ALA A 321 17.97 -4.37 11.21
CA ALA A 321 17.10 -3.20 11.18
C ALA A 321 15.74 -3.51 10.52
N PHE A 322 15.74 -4.24 9.40
CA PHE A 322 14.51 -4.66 8.72
C PHE A 322 13.66 -5.60 9.58
N VAL A 323 14.26 -6.61 10.21
CA VAL A 323 13.53 -7.57 11.05
C VAL A 323 12.91 -6.86 12.26
N ILE A 324 13.69 -5.98 12.93
CA ILE A 324 13.19 -5.18 14.06
C ILE A 324 12.01 -4.32 13.63
N GLU A 325 12.13 -3.59 12.52
CA GLU A 325 11.06 -2.71 12.03
C GLU A 325 9.80 -3.52 11.66
N TRP A 326 9.95 -4.68 11.03
CA TRP A 326 8.85 -5.55 10.69
C TRP A 326 8.06 -6.02 11.93
N VAL A 327 8.77 -6.52 12.95
CA VAL A 327 8.13 -7.01 14.18
C VAL A 327 7.54 -5.86 14.99
N ARG A 328 8.20 -4.69 15.04
CA ARG A 328 7.64 -3.47 15.64
C ARG A 328 6.33 -3.04 14.98
N ARG A 329 6.26 -3.03 13.64
CA ARG A 329 5.02 -2.69 12.91
C ARG A 329 3.90 -3.67 13.23
N ASP A 330 4.22 -4.96 13.39
CA ASP A 330 3.21 -5.92 13.79
C ASP A 330 2.73 -5.70 15.24
N LEU A 331 3.63 -5.40 16.17
CA LEU A 331 3.26 -5.00 17.53
C LEU A 331 2.34 -3.76 17.51
N LEU A 332 2.60 -2.77 16.66
CA LEU A 332 1.72 -1.61 16.50
C LEU A 332 0.33 -2.01 15.95
N ASN A 333 0.27 -2.86 14.92
CA ASN A 333 -1.01 -3.38 14.42
C ASN A 333 -1.84 -4.03 15.53
N ILE A 334 -1.19 -4.81 16.39
CA ILE A 334 -1.83 -5.48 17.53
C ILE A 334 -2.30 -4.45 18.57
N ALA A 335 -1.45 -3.50 18.94
CA ALA A 335 -1.72 -2.51 19.99
C ALA A 335 -2.85 -1.53 19.60
N PHE A 336 -2.90 -1.12 18.34
CA PHE A 336 -3.90 -0.18 17.81
C PHE A 336 -5.17 -0.88 17.29
N GLY A 337 -5.22 -2.21 17.31
CA GLY A 337 -6.37 -2.97 16.82
C GLY A 337 -6.53 -2.97 15.30
N ASN A 338 -5.44 -2.74 14.56
CA ASN A 338 -5.43 -2.92 13.12
C ASN A 338 -5.31 -4.40 12.77
N SER A 339 -6.44 -5.05 12.48
CA SER A 339 -6.48 -6.45 12.05
C SER A 339 -6.38 -6.64 10.54
N ASP A 340 -6.40 -5.57 9.75
CA ASP A 340 -6.30 -5.64 8.28
C ASP A 340 -4.81 -5.66 7.82
N ASN A 341 -3.97 -6.39 8.54
CA ASN A 341 -2.56 -6.55 8.21
C ASN A 341 -2.38 -7.69 7.19
N HIS A 342 -2.32 -7.34 5.94
CA HIS A 342 -2.08 -8.28 4.85
C HIS A 342 -1.02 -7.73 3.88
N GLY A 343 -0.60 -8.57 2.94
CA GLY A 343 0.52 -8.25 2.07
C GLY A 343 0.31 -7.08 1.10
N ARG A 344 -0.91 -6.50 1.01
CA ARG A 344 -1.14 -5.25 0.28
C ARG A 344 -1.08 -4.01 1.18
N ASN A 345 -1.24 -4.17 2.49
CA ASN A 345 -1.10 -3.09 3.47
C ASN A 345 0.34 -2.97 3.99
N THR A 346 1.25 -3.77 3.42
CA THR A 346 2.69 -3.60 3.56
C THR A 346 3.32 -3.64 2.18
N SER A 347 3.96 -2.55 1.79
CA SER A 347 4.56 -2.39 0.47
C SER A 347 5.98 -1.87 0.58
N PHE A 348 6.67 -1.95 -0.54
CA PHE A 348 7.98 -1.35 -0.75
C PHE A 348 7.86 -0.20 -1.74
N ILE A 349 8.56 0.88 -1.46
CA ILE A 349 8.71 2.02 -2.36
C ILE A 349 10.03 1.89 -3.12
N LYS A 350 9.99 2.17 -4.42
CA LYS A 350 11.13 2.09 -5.33
C LYS A 350 11.39 3.47 -5.92
N TYR A 351 12.55 4.04 -5.64
CA TYR A 351 12.95 5.34 -6.19
C TYR A 351 14.46 5.38 -6.47
N GLY A 352 14.82 5.91 -7.64
CA GLY A 352 16.21 5.84 -8.10
C GLY A 352 16.71 4.39 -8.11
N ASN A 353 17.79 4.14 -7.39
CA ASN A 353 18.36 2.79 -7.20
C ASN A 353 18.04 2.18 -5.83
N ARG A 354 17.00 2.66 -5.13
CA ARG A 354 16.65 2.24 -3.77
C ARG A 354 15.32 1.49 -3.75
N VAL A 355 15.26 0.49 -2.86
CA VAL A 355 14.05 -0.22 -2.49
C VAL A 355 13.99 -0.26 -0.97
N GLN A 356 12.93 0.28 -0.38
CA GLN A 356 12.73 0.33 1.07
C GLN A 356 11.28 0.09 1.45
N LEU A 357 11.01 -0.23 2.72
CA LEU A 357 9.65 -0.29 3.23
C LEU A 357 8.95 1.05 2.98
N ALA A 358 7.72 1.00 2.49
CA ALA A 358 6.88 2.17 2.44
C ALA A 358 6.57 2.69 3.86
N PRO A 359 6.28 3.97 4.05
CA PRO A 359 5.71 4.48 5.29
C PRO A 359 4.52 3.63 5.73
N ILE A 360 4.20 3.60 7.02
CA ILE A 360 2.98 2.93 7.51
C ILE A 360 1.77 3.64 6.88
N TYR A 361 0.89 2.88 6.23
CA TYR A 361 -0.34 3.35 5.61
C TYR A 361 -1.49 2.37 5.82
N ASP A 362 -2.72 2.80 5.56
CA ASP A 362 -3.96 2.01 5.76
C ASP A 362 -4.05 1.45 7.19
N PHE A 363 -3.76 2.32 8.18
CA PHE A 363 -3.60 1.95 9.57
C PHE A 363 -4.79 2.40 10.41
N ALA A 364 -5.87 1.62 10.37
CA ALA A 364 -7.14 1.90 11.04
C ALA A 364 -7.48 0.82 12.09
N PRO A 365 -8.34 1.12 13.07
CA PRO A 365 -8.76 0.17 14.11
C PRO A 365 -9.74 -0.88 13.57
N MET A 366 -9.30 -1.73 12.64
CA MET A 366 -10.17 -2.65 11.89
C MET A 366 -10.80 -3.77 12.74
N LYS A 367 -10.34 -3.98 13.97
CA LYS A 367 -11.07 -4.81 14.95
C LYS A 367 -12.42 -4.23 15.36
N ALA A 368 -12.65 -2.93 15.14
CA ALA A 368 -13.96 -2.31 15.37
C ALA A 368 -14.92 -2.48 14.18
N ASP A 369 -14.42 -2.89 13.00
CA ASP A 369 -15.26 -3.12 11.83
C ASP A 369 -16.23 -4.30 12.05
N TYR A 370 -17.49 -4.12 11.63
CA TYR A 370 -18.55 -5.13 11.82
C TYR A 370 -18.32 -6.41 11.01
N GLU A 371 -17.48 -6.39 9.97
CA GLU A 371 -17.11 -7.60 9.22
C GLU A 371 -16.09 -8.48 9.96
N MET A 372 -15.66 -8.08 11.15
CA MET A 372 -14.71 -8.83 11.97
C MET A 372 -13.46 -9.25 11.19
N ILE A 373 -12.83 -8.29 10.53
CA ILE A 373 -11.63 -8.50 9.72
C ILE A 373 -10.54 -9.16 10.58
N THR A 374 -10.06 -10.31 10.13
CA THR A 374 -9.04 -11.08 10.81
C THR A 374 -7.67 -10.87 10.19
N ARG A 375 -6.63 -11.03 10.99
CA ARG A 375 -5.24 -10.93 10.54
C ARG A 375 -4.93 -11.99 9.49
N THR A 376 -4.35 -11.58 8.39
CA THR A 376 -3.92 -12.48 7.30
C THR A 376 -2.47 -12.94 7.51
N PHE A 377 -1.63 -12.07 8.10
CA PHE A 377 -0.28 -12.41 8.52
C PHE A 377 -0.29 -12.73 10.02
N THR A 378 0.24 -13.90 10.39
CA THR A 378 0.31 -14.39 11.77
C THR A 378 1.68 -14.96 12.08
N TRP A 379 1.96 -15.19 13.38
CA TRP A 379 3.21 -15.84 13.81
C TRP A 379 3.11 -17.37 13.85
N GLY A 380 1.90 -17.89 13.79
CA GLY A 380 1.67 -19.35 13.83
C GLY A 380 1.59 -19.94 15.24
N GLU A 381 1.48 -21.27 15.27
CA GLU A 381 1.27 -22.03 16.48
C GLU A 381 2.39 -21.86 17.52
N GLY A 382 2.04 -21.73 18.79
CA GLY A 382 2.98 -21.51 19.89
C GLY A 382 3.45 -20.06 20.07
N MET A 383 3.27 -19.21 19.05
CA MET A 383 3.66 -17.79 19.09
C MET A 383 2.48 -16.83 19.07
N GLU A 384 1.36 -17.23 18.44
CA GLU A 384 0.12 -16.46 18.38
C GLU A 384 -1.09 -17.38 18.50
N LEU A 385 -1.93 -17.16 19.53
CA LEU A 385 -3.17 -17.89 19.72
C LEU A 385 -4.20 -17.04 20.46
N GLY A 386 -5.39 -16.86 19.85
CA GLY A 386 -6.53 -16.22 20.52
C GLY A 386 -6.28 -14.78 21.00
N GLY A 387 -5.40 -14.03 20.33
CA GLY A 387 -5.02 -12.67 20.72
C GLY A 387 -3.93 -12.59 21.80
N VAL A 388 -3.37 -13.71 22.18
CA VAL A 388 -2.17 -13.81 23.03
C VAL A 388 -0.96 -14.04 22.14
N TYR A 389 0.10 -13.28 22.38
CA TYR A 389 1.35 -13.31 21.62
C TYR A 389 2.49 -13.67 22.56
N ASN A 390 3.43 -14.48 22.08
CA ASN A 390 4.64 -14.84 22.81
C ASN A 390 5.84 -14.23 22.10
N PHE A 391 6.15 -12.95 22.37
CA PHE A 391 7.25 -12.27 21.72
C PHE A 391 8.62 -12.87 22.03
N PRO A 392 8.92 -13.39 23.24
CA PRO A 392 10.15 -14.16 23.46
C PRO A 392 10.28 -15.36 22.51
N SER A 393 9.23 -16.12 22.28
CA SER A 393 9.25 -17.24 21.32
C SER A 393 9.38 -16.78 19.87
N ILE A 394 8.78 -15.64 19.53
CA ILE A 394 8.95 -14.99 18.20
C ILE A 394 10.42 -14.59 17.99
N ALA A 395 11.05 -14.00 19.01
CA ALA A 395 12.45 -13.61 18.95
C ALA A 395 13.38 -14.82 18.77
N GLU A 396 13.14 -15.90 19.52
CA GLU A 396 13.88 -17.16 19.36
C GLU A 396 13.68 -17.77 17.97
N HIS A 397 12.44 -17.69 17.42
CA HIS A 397 12.14 -18.21 16.08
C HIS A 397 12.87 -17.45 14.96
N LEU A 398 13.28 -16.21 15.21
CA LEU A 398 14.04 -15.36 14.28
C LEU A 398 15.55 -15.31 14.60
N SER A 399 16.06 -16.18 15.48
CA SER A 399 17.45 -16.18 15.95
C SER A 399 18.50 -16.42 14.84
N ASP A 400 18.09 -16.94 13.70
CA ASP A 400 18.91 -17.07 12.49
C ASP A 400 19.14 -15.73 11.76
N LEU A 401 18.37 -14.68 12.08
CA LEU A 401 18.41 -13.38 11.42
C LEU A 401 19.00 -12.28 12.31
N LEU A 402 18.71 -12.32 13.62
CA LEU A 402 19.29 -11.40 14.60
C LEU A 402 19.22 -12.01 16.01
N SER A 403 20.00 -11.44 16.93
CA SER A 403 20.01 -11.86 18.33
C SER A 403 18.62 -11.71 18.96
N PRO A 404 18.04 -12.76 19.61
CA PRO A 404 16.78 -12.65 20.34
C PRO A 404 16.78 -11.51 21.38
N ASN A 405 17.91 -11.30 22.07
CA ASN A 405 18.02 -10.23 23.05
C ASN A 405 17.92 -8.83 22.42
N GLU A 406 18.47 -8.63 21.23
CA GLU A 406 18.39 -7.36 20.50
C GLU A 406 16.96 -7.10 20.02
N LEU A 407 16.28 -8.11 19.47
CA LEU A 407 14.89 -7.98 19.09
C LEU A 407 14.02 -7.66 20.31
N MET A 408 14.16 -8.41 21.40
CA MET A 408 13.41 -8.16 22.62
C MET A 408 13.69 -6.78 23.22
N SER A 409 14.94 -6.32 23.21
CA SER A 409 15.30 -4.95 23.65
C SER A 409 14.54 -3.89 22.84
N ALA A 410 14.51 -4.03 21.52
CA ALA A 410 13.81 -3.11 20.63
C ALA A 410 12.28 -3.14 20.81
N LEU A 411 11.71 -4.33 21.08
CA LEU A 411 10.28 -4.48 21.33
C LEU A 411 9.89 -3.95 22.72
N ASN A 412 10.71 -4.17 23.76
CA ASN A 412 10.47 -3.62 25.11
C ASN A 412 10.52 -2.10 25.09
N GLU A 413 11.46 -1.49 24.34
CA GLU A 413 11.49 -0.04 24.14
C GLU A 413 10.21 0.45 23.46
N THR A 414 9.73 -0.26 22.44
CA THR A 414 8.48 0.07 21.75
C THR A 414 7.29 -0.06 22.69
N ALA A 415 7.20 -1.14 23.48
CA ALA A 415 6.17 -1.36 24.47
C ALA A 415 6.16 -0.24 25.56
N ALA A 416 7.35 0.16 26.03
CA ALA A 416 7.45 1.27 26.96
C ALA A 416 6.89 2.59 26.40
N ARG A 417 7.11 2.87 25.11
CA ARG A 417 6.50 4.03 24.42
C ARG A 417 4.97 3.92 24.28
N LEU A 418 4.43 2.69 24.24
CA LEU A 418 2.99 2.44 24.17
C LEU A 418 2.28 2.59 25.54
N LEU A 419 3.00 2.68 26.67
CA LEU A 419 2.38 2.95 27.98
C LEU A 419 1.57 4.25 27.93
N GLY A 420 0.35 4.23 28.46
CA GLY A 420 -0.57 5.38 28.45
C GLY A 420 -1.16 5.70 27.08
N LEU A 421 -1.09 4.80 26.08
CA LEU A 421 -1.59 5.02 24.72
C LEU A 421 -3.06 5.46 24.71
N GLU A 422 -3.95 4.79 25.45
CA GLU A 422 -5.39 5.15 25.52
C GLU A 422 -5.60 6.61 25.91
N GLN A 423 -4.88 7.07 26.95
CA GLN A 423 -5.00 8.45 27.42
C GLN A 423 -4.54 9.45 26.37
N ARG A 424 -3.43 9.19 25.68
CA ARG A 424 -2.93 10.05 24.59
C ARG A 424 -3.90 10.10 23.41
N LEU A 425 -4.45 8.94 23.02
CA LEU A 425 -5.45 8.87 21.94
C LEU A 425 -6.74 9.64 22.32
N ARG A 426 -7.19 9.53 23.57
CA ARG A 426 -8.34 10.31 24.09
C ARG A 426 -8.06 11.82 24.04
N GLN A 427 -6.86 12.24 24.44
CA GLN A 427 -6.44 13.66 24.38
C GLN A 427 -6.36 14.18 22.94
N ARG A 428 -6.06 13.31 21.96
CA ARG A 428 -6.08 13.65 20.54
C ARG A 428 -7.48 13.76 19.94
N GLY A 429 -8.50 13.23 20.61
CA GLY A 429 -9.88 13.25 20.13
C GLY A 429 -10.32 11.98 19.41
N VAL A 430 -9.64 10.85 19.62
CA VAL A 430 -10.14 9.55 19.14
C VAL A 430 -11.53 9.28 19.75
N PRO A 431 -12.53 8.90 18.92
CA PRO A 431 -13.89 8.65 19.40
C PRO A 431 -13.96 7.58 20.49
N GLU A 432 -14.85 7.79 21.48
CA GLU A 432 -15.01 6.85 22.59
C GLU A 432 -15.50 5.46 22.13
N SER A 433 -16.26 5.40 21.04
CA SER A 433 -16.67 4.13 20.40
C SER A 433 -15.47 3.25 20.04
N ILE A 434 -14.34 3.84 19.69
CA ILE A 434 -13.08 3.17 19.36
C ILE A 434 -12.26 2.91 20.64
N LEU A 435 -12.13 3.89 21.52
CA LEU A 435 -11.36 3.77 22.76
C LEU A 435 -11.91 2.68 23.69
N ALA A 436 -13.24 2.62 23.83
CA ALA A 436 -13.92 1.63 24.66
C ALA A 436 -14.19 0.28 23.96
N HIS A 437 -13.78 0.12 22.69
CA HIS A 437 -14.09 -1.09 21.93
C HIS A 437 -13.32 -2.30 22.49
N SER A 438 -14.06 -3.29 23.02
CA SER A 438 -13.50 -4.46 23.71
C SER A 438 -12.56 -5.30 22.83
N GLY A 439 -12.82 -5.39 21.52
CA GLY A 439 -11.98 -6.12 20.57
C GLY A 439 -10.59 -5.48 20.37
N ILE A 440 -10.47 -4.16 20.56
CA ILE A 440 -9.19 -3.45 20.52
C ILE A 440 -8.52 -3.55 21.89
N GLY A 441 -9.24 -3.20 22.98
CA GLY A 441 -8.81 -3.38 24.36
C GLY A 441 -7.68 -2.44 24.78
N PHE A 442 -7.74 -1.14 24.47
CA PHE A 442 -6.75 -0.16 24.91
C PHE A 442 -6.60 -0.14 26.45
N ALA A 443 -7.70 -0.21 27.19
CA ALA A 443 -7.69 -0.20 28.65
C ALA A 443 -6.91 -1.38 29.28
N THR A 444 -6.74 -2.47 28.55
CA THR A 444 -6.00 -3.67 29.02
C THR A 444 -4.66 -3.84 28.34
N LEU A 445 -4.23 -2.90 27.51
CA LEU A 445 -3.02 -3.04 26.68
C LEU A 445 -1.77 -3.27 27.51
N GLU A 446 -1.59 -2.55 28.61
CA GLU A 446 -0.44 -2.69 29.50
C GLU A 446 -0.37 -4.11 30.10
N ALA A 447 -1.47 -4.61 30.65
CA ALA A 447 -1.54 -5.97 31.19
C ALA A 447 -1.28 -7.03 30.12
N ARG A 448 -1.76 -6.82 28.91
CA ARG A 448 -1.47 -7.69 27.76
C ARG A 448 0.01 -7.68 27.37
N MET A 449 0.64 -6.49 27.33
CA MET A 449 2.07 -6.38 27.03
C MET A 449 2.94 -7.10 28.08
N GLN A 450 2.55 -7.05 29.37
CA GLN A 450 3.20 -7.87 30.42
C GLN A 450 3.02 -9.37 30.13
N GLN A 451 1.80 -9.81 29.81
CA GLN A 451 1.52 -11.21 29.46
C GLN A 451 2.31 -11.66 28.20
N TRP A 452 2.57 -10.75 27.28
CA TRP A 452 3.32 -11.03 26.05
C TRP A 452 4.85 -11.03 26.24
N GLY A 453 5.34 -10.74 27.47
CA GLY A 453 6.77 -10.69 27.81
C GLY A 453 7.48 -9.44 27.33
N LEU A 454 6.75 -8.31 27.17
CA LEU A 454 7.31 -7.04 26.67
C LEU A 454 7.52 -5.99 27.77
N LEU A 455 6.98 -6.20 28.98
CA LEU A 455 7.12 -5.30 30.13
C LEU A 455 7.48 -6.11 31.38
#